data_c4c88c919432a68cde42f45bcc73e033
#
_entry.id   c4c88c919432a68cde42f45bcc73e033
#
_cell.length_a   1.000
_cell.length_b   1.000
_cell.length_c   1.000
_cell.angle_alpha   90.00
_cell.angle_beta   90.00
_cell.angle_gamma   90.00
#
_symmetry.space_group_name_H-M   'P 1'
#
loop_
_entity.id
_entity.type
_entity.pdbx_description
1 polymer ?
#
loop_
_entity_poly.entity_id
_entity_poly.type
_entity_poly.pdbx_seq_one_letter_code
_entity_poly.pdbx_strand_id
1 'polypeptide(L)'
;MTLTVLVNAGPWLPVPPPGYGGIETVIATLVPELRRLGVRVVLATVGTSSLAADGYVRTLPDGQLPRVAAPYNQSSGLPHAHMAAVVRALRADRPGDGPVDPPVDIVHDHLEVVGPAVLAAMGTQAPPVLQTLHWDLRKHPEFYGSFDGGGRVFFAGVSEDQVARAPAALRAQVLGAVPLAVPVPVPPQPVTLPTGQDGGYALVLARITRDKGQDVAARVCRAAGHRLVLAGPVAGIDDPAELAARLADPGDPVQSHPDAAYWREEVAPLVDGALVRWVGGVGGVEKERLLQGARVLLAPNRWAEPGATGVVEALGRGVPVVATPLGVLPSLLTDGVTGLLAADEAGLVAALARVGQLDPDACRASVADWTPAAMARRYVELYREVLARAATG
;
A
#
# COMPACT_ATOMS: atom_id res chain seq x y z
N MET A 1 4.03 22.59 22.88
CA MET A 1 3.56 23.06 21.53
C MET A 1 2.88 21.89 20.83
N THR A 2 1.76 22.14 20.16
CA THR A 2 1.09 21.13 19.35
C THR A 2 1.89 20.91 18.07
N LEU A 3 2.28 19.68 17.78
CA LEU A 3 3.02 19.33 16.56
C LEU A 3 2.13 19.48 15.32
N THR A 4 2.58 20.21 14.31
CA THR A 4 1.91 20.36 13.01
C THR A 4 2.66 19.58 11.93
N VAL A 5 1.99 18.60 11.34
CA VAL A 5 2.55 17.71 10.30
C VAL A 5 1.86 17.98 8.98
N LEU A 6 2.62 18.25 7.92
CA LEU A 6 2.12 18.19 6.55
C LEU A 6 2.26 16.76 6.06
N VAL A 7 1.14 16.07 5.81
CA VAL A 7 1.11 14.73 5.22
C VAL A 7 0.98 14.88 3.71
N ASN A 8 2.02 14.52 2.97
CA ASN A 8 2.06 14.56 1.51
C ASN A 8 1.57 13.23 0.93
N ALA A 9 0.32 13.21 0.43
CA ALA A 9 -0.33 12.01 -0.11
C ALA A 9 -0.03 11.74 -1.60
N GLY A 10 0.59 12.69 -2.28
CA GLY A 10 0.83 12.59 -3.72
C GLY A 10 -0.41 12.90 -4.57
N PRO A 11 -0.26 12.85 -5.92
CA PRO A 11 -1.30 13.25 -6.87
C PRO A 11 -2.13 12.09 -7.43
N TRP A 12 -1.91 10.85 -6.99
CA TRP A 12 -2.41 9.69 -7.74
C TRP A 12 -3.88 9.39 -7.47
N LEU A 13 -4.31 9.38 -6.22
CA LEU A 13 -5.69 9.10 -5.83
C LEU A 13 -6.17 10.09 -4.77
N PRO A 14 -7.50 10.28 -4.64
CA PRO A 14 -8.06 10.99 -3.49
C PRO A 14 -7.85 10.19 -2.19
N VAL A 15 -7.88 10.89 -1.06
CA VAL A 15 -7.81 10.28 0.27
C VAL A 15 -9.14 10.52 1.00
N PRO A 16 -9.87 9.46 1.42
CA PRO A 16 -9.61 8.04 1.14
C PRO A 16 -9.86 7.70 -0.33
N PRO A 17 -9.24 6.64 -0.86
CA PRO A 17 -9.49 6.21 -2.24
C PRO A 17 -10.89 5.59 -2.38
N PRO A 18 -11.57 5.75 -3.52
CA PRO A 18 -12.91 5.18 -3.72
C PRO A 18 -12.90 3.65 -3.87
N GLY A 19 -11.77 3.09 -4.30
CA GLY A 19 -11.56 1.66 -4.51
C GLY A 19 -10.20 1.22 -4.00
N TYR A 20 -9.41 0.55 -4.85
CA TYR A 20 -8.04 0.18 -4.52
C TYR A 20 -7.13 1.41 -4.44
N GLY A 21 -6.33 1.51 -3.37
CA GLY A 21 -5.34 2.56 -3.15
C GLY A 21 -4.55 2.27 -1.89
N GLY A 22 -3.38 1.61 -2.04
CA GLY A 22 -2.60 1.13 -0.89
C GLY A 22 -2.12 2.27 0.00
N ILE A 23 -1.43 3.25 -0.58
CA ILE A 23 -0.83 4.39 0.14
C ILE A 23 -1.92 5.28 0.73
N GLU A 24 -2.92 5.61 -0.06
CA GLU A 24 -4.01 6.48 0.35
C GLU A 24 -4.88 5.84 1.46
N THR A 25 -5.01 4.51 1.46
CA THR A 25 -5.65 3.77 2.56
C THR A 25 -4.82 3.85 3.85
N VAL A 26 -3.50 3.74 3.75
CA VAL A 26 -2.61 3.93 4.90
C VAL A 26 -2.74 5.35 5.46
N ILE A 27 -2.73 6.37 4.60
CA ILE A 27 -2.90 7.77 5.02
C ILE A 27 -4.29 8.00 5.65
N ALA A 28 -5.33 7.47 5.02
CA ALA A 28 -6.70 7.55 5.54
C ALA A 28 -6.85 6.88 6.91
N THR A 29 -6.04 5.86 7.20
CA THR A 29 -5.98 5.16 8.48
C THR A 29 -5.14 5.92 9.50
N LEU A 30 -4.02 6.51 9.07
CA LEU A 30 -3.05 7.19 9.93
C LEU A 30 -3.56 8.56 10.44
N VAL A 31 -4.09 9.39 9.54
CA VAL A 31 -4.42 10.80 9.85
C VAL A 31 -5.42 10.94 11.00
N PRO A 32 -6.53 10.17 11.07
CA PRO A 32 -7.44 10.25 12.22
C PRO A 32 -6.76 9.94 13.55
N GLU A 33 -5.83 9.00 13.59
CA GLU A 33 -5.12 8.61 14.80
C GLU A 33 -4.07 9.66 15.21
N LEU A 34 -3.34 10.24 14.25
CA LEU A 34 -2.46 11.39 14.54
C LEU A 34 -3.23 12.53 15.20
N ARG A 35 -4.42 12.87 14.69
CA ARG A 35 -5.27 13.91 15.25
C ARG A 35 -5.78 13.55 16.65
N ARG A 36 -6.10 12.29 16.94
CA ARG A 36 -6.44 11.81 18.29
C ARG A 36 -5.27 11.93 19.28
N LEU A 37 -4.04 11.84 18.78
CA LEU A 37 -2.82 12.06 19.57
C LEU A 37 -2.48 13.54 19.74
N GLY A 38 -3.34 14.45 19.29
CA GLY A 38 -3.15 15.90 19.41
C GLY A 38 -2.19 16.48 18.37
N VAL A 39 -1.86 15.74 17.31
CA VAL A 39 -1.10 16.22 16.16
C VAL A 39 -2.03 16.98 15.22
N ARG A 40 -1.67 18.20 14.86
CA ARG A 40 -2.36 18.96 13.82
C ARG A 40 -1.90 18.47 12.43
N VAL A 41 -2.83 18.12 11.56
CA VAL A 41 -2.52 17.55 10.24
C VAL A 41 -2.97 18.49 9.13
N VAL A 42 -2.02 18.88 8.28
CA VAL A 42 -2.26 19.51 6.98
C VAL A 42 -2.09 18.46 5.90
N LEU A 43 -3.12 18.23 5.09
CA LEU A 43 -3.10 17.19 4.06
C LEU A 43 -2.81 17.80 2.68
N ALA A 44 -1.66 17.48 2.10
CA ALA A 44 -1.33 17.79 0.71
C ALA A 44 -1.82 16.67 -0.21
N THR A 45 -2.82 16.97 -1.05
CA THR A 45 -3.57 15.96 -1.81
C THR A 45 -4.33 16.57 -2.97
N VAL A 46 -5.04 15.76 -3.74
CA VAL A 46 -5.91 16.21 -4.84
C VAL A 46 -7.23 16.80 -4.34
N GLY A 47 -7.89 17.59 -5.19
CA GLY A 47 -9.10 18.34 -4.85
C GLY A 47 -10.28 17.50 -4.41
N THR A 48 -10.44 16.31 -4.96
CA THR A 48 -11.52 15.35 -4.66
C THR A 48 -11.34 14.58 -3.36
N SER A 49 -10.23 14.76 -2.63
CA SER A 49 -10.03 14.12 -1.32
C SER A 49 -11.01 14.63 -0.28
N SER A 50 -11.58 13.73 0.53
CA SER A 50 -12.60 13.99 1.53
C SER A 50 -12.17 13.66 2.97
N LEU A 51 -10.96 13.13 3.18
CA LEU A 51 -10.46 12.81 4.52
C LEU A 51 -10.40 14.10 5.38
N ALA A 52 -10.97 14.04 6.58
CA ALA A 52 -10.95 15.16 7.50
C ALA A 52 -9.53 15.46 8.01
N ALA A 53 -9.06 16.67 7.80
CA ALA A 53 -7.78 17.20 8.27
C ALA A 53 -7.94 18.63 8.82
N ASP A 54 -6.91 19.15 9.47
CA ASP A 54 -6.96 20.48 10.08
C ASP A 54 -6.60 21.60 9.10
N GLY A 55 -6.08 21.22 7.92
CA GLY A 55 -5.79 22.10 6.80
C GLY A 55 -5.51 21.29 5.53
N TYR A 56 -5.53 21.96 4.37
CA TYR A 56 -5.32 21.29 3.09
C TYR A 56 -4.41 22.12 2.16
N VAL A 57 -3.55 21.38 1.45
CA VAL A 57 -2.88 21.85 0.24
C VAL A 57 -3.48 21.06 -0.94
N ARG A 58 -4.47 21.63 -1.61
CA ARG A 58 -5.10 20.99 -2.77
C ARG A 58 -4.29 21.28 -4.02
N THR A 59 -3.69 20.25 -4.60
CA THR A 59 -2.64 20.40 -5.62
C THR A 59 -3.16 20.30 -7.04
N LEU A 60 -3.88 19.24 -7.37
CA LEU A 60 -4.56 19.00 -8.64
C LEU A 60 -6.06 18.80 -8.39
N PRO A 61 -6.94 19.08 -9.37
CA PRO A 61 -8.38 18.90 -9.17
C PRO A 61 -8.76 17.47 -8.76
N ASP A 62 -8.25 16.48 -9.51
CA ASP A 62 -8.61 15.07 -9.37
C ASP A 62 -7.39 14.18 -9.32
N GLY A 63 -7.59 12.92 -8.86
CA GLY A 63 -6.57 11.86 -8.87
C GLY A 63 -6.08 11.53 -10.28
N GLN A 64 -4.78 11.32 -10.41
CA GLN A 64 -4.09 11.12 -11.70
C GLN A 64 -3.68 9.66 -11.94
N LEU A 65 -4.22 8.71 -11.20
CA LEU A 65 -3.87 7.28 -11.32
C LEU A 65 -3.98 6.73 -12.76
N PRO A 66 -5.00 7.10 -13.58
CA PRO A 66 -5.08 6.62 -14.96
C PRO A 66 -3.88 7.01 -15.83
N ARG A 67 -3.12 8.02 -15.41
CA ARG A 67 -1.94 8.53 -16.12
C ARG A 67 -0.61 8.03 -15.55
N VAL A 68 -0.63 7.22 -14.48
CA VAL A 68 0.61 6.74 -13.84
C VAL A 68 1.45 5.85 -14.76
N ALA A 69 0.78 5.10 -15.64
CA ALA A 69 1.43 4.23 -16.62
C ALA A 69 1.70 4.90 -17.98
N ALA A 70 1.34 6.17 -18.14
CA ALA A 70 1.68 6.92 -19.37
C ALA A 70 3.20 7.05 -19.50
N PRO A 71 3.73 7.18 -20.73
CA PRO A 71 5.16 7.39 -20.94
C PRO A 71 5.70 8.54 -20.07
N TYR A 72 6.95 8.42 -19.65
CA TYR A 72 7.61 9.35 -18.74
C TYR A 72 7.43 10.82 -19.13
N ASN A 73 7.58 11.15 -20.42
CA ASN A 73 7.43 12.50 -20.95
C ASN A 73 5.98 13.05 -20.85
N GLN A 74 5.00 12.22 -20.54
CA GLN A 74 3.60 12.62 -20.36
C GLN A 74 3.16 12.59 -18.89
N SER A 75 3.80 11.76 -18.07
CA SER A 75 3.42 11.56 -16.66
C SER A 75 4.34 12.26 -15.67
N SER A 76 5.61 12.49 -16.01
CA SER A 76 6.60 13.09 -15.09
C SER A 76 6.21 14.47 -14.56
N GLY A 77 5.47 15.26 -15.34
CA GLY A 77 4.97 16.56 -14.89
C GLY A 77 3.98 16.52 -13.72
N LEU A 78 3.28 15.41 -13.52
CA LEU A 78 2.22 15.31 -12.52
C LEU A 78 2.75 15.36 -11.06
N PRO A 79 3.70 14.52 -10.66
CA PRO A 79 4.27 14.59 -9.32
C PRO A 79 5.04 15.91 -9.11
N HIS A 80 5.66 16.49 -10.14
CA HIS A 80 6.34 17.79 -10.03
C HIS A 80 5.35 18.94 -9.87
N ALA A 81 4.21 18.95 -10.58
CA ALA A 81 3.16 19.95 -10.40
C ALA A 81 2.55 19.87 -8.98
N HIS A 82 2.34 18.66 -8.47
CA HIS A 82 1.93 18.43 -7.10
C HIS A 82 2.95 19.02 -6.12
N MET A 83 4.22 18.67 -6.25
CA MET A 83 5.27 19.18 -5.36
C MET A 83 5.46 20.69 -5.48
N ALA A 84 5.28 21.28 -6.65
CA ALA A 84 5.31 22.74 -6.81
C ALA A 84 4.23 23.44 -5.97
N ALA A 85 3.04 22.84 -5.83
CA ALA A 85 2.00 23.38 -4.93
C ALA A 85 2.38 23.17 -3.44
N VAL A 86 2.95 22.03 -3.09
CA VAL A 86 3.46 21.76 -1.73
C VAL A 86 4.54 22.77 -1.36
N VAL A 87 5.52 22.98 -2.23
CA VAL A 87 6.62 23.94 -2.01
C VAL A 87 6.08 25.36 -1.82
N ARG A 88 5.10 25.81 -2.63
CA ARG A 88 4.45 27.11 -2.44
C ARG A 88 3.79 27.23 -1.07
N ALA A 89 3.09 26.19 -0.63
CA ALA A 89 2.43 26.18 0.67
C ALA A 89 3.41 26.21 1.86
N LEU A 90 4.60 25.63 1.69
CA LEU A 90 5.67 25.66 2.72
C LEU A 90 6.44 26.98 2.75
N ARG A 91 6.46 27.76 1.65
CA ARG A 91 7.15 29.05 1.56
C ARG A 91 6.21 30.17 1.98
N ALA A 92 6.36 30.67 3.20
CA ALA A 92 5.47 31.67 3.81
C ALA A 92 5.52 33.10 3.19
N ASP A 93 6.21 33.35 2.08
CA ASP A 93 6.67 34.70 1.68
C ASP A 93 5.75 35.48 0.75
N ARG A 94 4.54 35.00 0.40
CA ARG A 94 3.65 35.74 -0.50
C ARG A 94 2.29 36.04 0.15
N PRO A 95 1.93 37.33 0.27
CA PRO A 95 0.56 37.74 0.61
C PRO A 95 -0.43 37.20 -0.44
N GLY A 96 -1.41 36.42 -0.04
CA GLY A 96 -2.44 35.85 -0.91
C GLY A 96 -2.38 34.35 -1.13
N ASP A 97 -1.21 33.71 -1.03
CA ASP A 97 -1.05 32.26 -1.03
C ASP A 97 -1.05 31.70 0.41
N GLY A 98 -1.78 32.27 1.33
CA GLY A 98 -1.83 32.07 2.77
C GLY A 98 -0.87 30.99 3.32
N PRO A 99 0.02 31.31 4.27
CA PRO A 99 0.80 30.28 4.92
C PRO A 99 -0.16 29.24 5.50
N VAL A 100 0.26 27.98 5.47
CA VAL A 100 -0.39 26.97 6.29
C VAL A 100 -0.26 27.47 7.73
N ASP A 101 -1.36 27.94 8.34
CA ASP A 101 -1.36 28.51 9.68
C ASP A 101 -1.89 27.45 10.67
N PRO A 102 -1.15 27.06 11.68
CA PRO A 102 0.23 27.45 12.03
C PRO A 102 1.29 26.82 11.11
N PRO A 103 2.56 27.29 11.17
CA PRO A 103 3.63 26.76 10.34
C PRO A 103 3.82 25.25 10.57
N VAL A 104 4.22 24.56 9.50
CA VAL A 104 4.50 23.12 9.52
C VAL A 104 5.81 22.86 10.25
N ASP A 105 5.81 21.98 11.23
CA ASP A 105 7.01 21.56 11.95
C ASP A 105 7.79 20.48 11.19
N ILE A 106 7.06 19.56 10.52
CA ILE A 106 7.63 18.42 9.81
C ILE A 106 6.76 18.03 8.61
N VAL A 107 7.38 17.57 7.52
CA VAL A 107 6.68 16.93 6.40
C VAL A 107 6.74 15.41 6.55
N HIS A 108 5.60 14.74 6.53
CA HIS A 108 5.51 13.29 6.36
C HIS A 108 5.19 13.00 4.90
N ASP A 109 6.19 12.54 4.16
CA ASP A 109 6.11 12.35 2.73
C ASP A 109 5.79 10.90 2.36
N HIS A 110 4.82 10.72 1.44
CA HIS A 110 4.46 9.42 0.88
C HIS A 110 4.65 9.38 -0.64
N LEU A 111 5.19 10.45 -1.24
CA LEU A 111 5.43 10.54 -2.68
C LEU A 111 6.85 10.04 -3.01
N GLU A 112 6.92 8.87 -3.61
CA GLU A 112 8.18 8.21 -3.95
C GLU A 112 9.08 9.07 -4.87
N VAL A 113 10.38 9.06 -4.63
CA VAL A 113 11.45 9.68 -5.42
C VAL A 113 11.33 11.21 -5.52
N VAL A 114 10.23 11.70 -6.11
CA VAL A 114 10.07 13.15 -6.40
C VAL A 114 9.88 13.95 -5.11
N GLY A 115 9.14 13.40 -4.14
CA GLY A 115 8.93 14.06 -2.84
C GLY A 115 10.25 14.36 -2.13
N PRO A 116 11.04 13.34 -1.75
CA PRO A 116 12.30 13.54 -1.03
C PRO A 116 13.32 14.33 -1.86
N ALA A 117 13.38 14.14 -3.20
CA ALA A 117 14.30 14.89 -4.05
C ALA A 117 14.01 16.39 -4.02
N VAL A 118 12.74 16.80 -4.16
CA VAL A 118 12.33 18.20 -4.15
C VAL A 118 12.53 18.82 -2.75
N LEU A 119 12.13 18.09 -1.69
CA LEU A 119 12.23 18.58 -0.31
C LEU A 119 13.70 18.70 0.14
N ALA A 120 14.57 17.74 -0.23
CA ALA A 120 16.00 17.84 0.04
C ALA A 120 16.64 19.04 -0.67
N ALA A 121 16.25 19.32 -1.92
CA ALA A 121 16.75 20.46 -2.68
C ALA A 121 16.35 21.83 -2.08
N MET A 122 15.31 21.89 -1.26
CA MET A 122 14.93 23.09 -0.51
C MET A 122 15.86 23.39 0.67
N GLY A 123 16.60 22.41 1.15
CA GLY A 123 17.50 22.56 2.30
C GLY A 123 16.77 23.09 3.54
N THR A 124 17.30 24.13 4.17
CA THR A 124 16.72 24.75 5.38
C THR A 124 15.43 25.53 5.11
N GLN A 125 15.05 25.75 3.87
CA GLN A 125 13.76 26.39 3.51
C GLN A 125 12.57 25.42 3.63
N ALA A 126 12.81 24.11 3.73
CA ALA A 126 11.80 23.13 4.05
C ALA A 126 11.85 22.74 5.54
N PRO A 127 10.71 22.44 6.16
CA PRO A 127 10.71 21.67 7.41
C PRO A 127 11.49 20.36 7.23
N PRO A 128 12.01 19.75 8.32
CA PRO A 128 12.54 18.39 8.25
C PRO A 128 11.49 17.40 7.71
N VAL A 129 11.97 16.31 7.11
CA VAL A 129 11.13 15.36 6.37
C VAL A 129 11.31 13.96 6.91
N LEU A 130 10.20 13.24 7.12
CA LEU A 130 10.15 11.80 7.24
C LEU A 130 9.43 11.24 6.02
N GLN A 131 10.09 10.42 5.22
CA GLN A 131 9.42 9.69 4.13
C GLN A 131 9.15 8.25 4.51
N THR A 132 7.92 7.77 4.25
CA THR A 132 7.61 6.34 4.33
C THR A 132 7.92 5.65 3.01
N LEU A 133 8.72 4.59 3.06
CA LEU A 133 9.12 3.79 1.91
C LEU A 133 8.05 2.73 1.62
N HIS A 134 7.13 3.02 0.70
CA HIS A 134 6.03 2.09 0.36
C HIS A 134 6.39 1.04 -0.68
N TRP A 135 7.53 1.17 -1.37
CA TRP A 135 7.86 0.45 -2.59
C TRP A 135 9.08 -0.46 -2.42
N ASP A 136 9.26 -1.33 -3.39
CA ASP A 136 10.53 -2.04 -3.54
C ASP A 136 11.62 -1.06 -4.01
N LEU A 137 12.63 -0.87 -3.17
CA LEU A 137 13.74 0.07 -3.40
C LEU A 137 14.56 -0.27 -4.66
N ARG A 138 14.44 -1.50 -5.17
CA ARG A 138 15.09 -1.93 -6.43
C ARG A 138 14.44 -1.34 -7.68
N LYS A 139 13.28 -0.67 -7.57
CA LYS A 139 12.65 0.03 -8.69
C LYS A 139 13.39 1.31 -9.10
N HIS A 140 14.12 1.91 -8.16
CA HIS A 140 14.87 3.15 -8.37
C HIS A 140 16.27 3.05 -7.73
N PRO A 141 17.10 2.07 -8.18
CA PRO A 141 18.36 1.76 -7.52
C PRO A 141 19.35 2.92 -7.58
N GLU A 142 19.37 3.69 -8.66
CA GLU A 142 20.24 4.86 -8.83
C GLU A 142 19.87 5.96 -7.83
N PHE A 143 18.57 6.21 -7.65
CA PHE A 143 18.10 7.20 -6.70
C PHE A 143 18.42 6.80 -5.26
N TYR A 144 17.98 5.63 -4.83
CA TYR A 144 18.17 5.18 -3.45
C TYR A 144 19.63 4.84 -3.13
N GLY A 145 20.43 4.49 -4.14
CA GLY A 145 21.86 4.21 -3.98
C GLY A 145 22.72 5.45 -3.80
N SER A 146 22.24 6.63 -4.22
CA SER A 146 23.00 7.89 -4.21
C SER A 146 22.34 9.02 -3.42
N PHE A 147 21.09 8.83 -2.94
CA PHE A 147 20.34 9.89 -2.27
C PHE A 147 20.99 10.29 -0.94
N ASP A 148 21.22 11.59 -0.78
CA ASP A 148 21.63 12.21 0.47
C ASP A 148 20.58 13.26 0.88
N GLY A 149 19.98 13.06 2.04
CA GLY A 149 18.97 13.95 2.62
C GLY A 149 19.53 15.15 3.34
N GLY A 150 20.87 15.34 3.35
CA GLY A 150 21.54 16.48 3.97
C GLY A 150 21.22 16.65 5.46
N GLY A 151 21.01 15.56 6.20
CA GLY A 151 20.63 15.59 7.62
C GLY A 151 19.20 16.13 7.89
N ARG A 152 18.37 16.31 6.85
CA ARG A 152 17.03 16.87 6.97
C ARG A 152 15.93 15.99 6.41
N VAL A 153 16.24 15.07 5.48
CA VAL A 153 15.32 14.06 4.96
C VAL A 153 15.71 12.70 5.52
N PHE A 154 14.79 12.09 6.24
CA PHE A 154 14.92 10.78 6.86
C PHE A 154 13.85 9.85 6.33
N PHE A 155 14.04 8.55 6.53
CA PHE A 155 13.14 7.52 6.01
C PHE A 155 12.64 6.60 7.11
N ALA A 156 11.43 6.07 6.89
CA ALA A 156 10.89 4.93 7.63
C ALA A 156 10.56 3.83 6.65
N GLY A 157 11.05 2.62 6.89
CA GLY A 157 10.58 1.42 6.18
C GLY A 157 9.20 1.00 6.65
N VAL A 158 8.54 0.12 5.91
CA VAL A 158 7.27 -0.51 6.32
C VAL A 158 7.48 -1.90 6.93
N SER A 159 8.72 -2.40 6.89
CA SER A 159 9.15 -3.63 7.57
C SER A 159 10.67 -3.63 7.79
N GLU A 160 11.12 -4.38 8.77
CA GLU A 160 12.56 -4.57 9.04
C GLU A 160 13.26 -5.27 7.88
N ASP A 161 12.59 -6.18 7.18
CA ASP A 161 13.11 -6.82 5.96
C ASP A 161 13.39 -5.80 4.85
N GLN A 162 12.48 -4.85 4.63
CA GLN A 162 12.71 -3.77 3.66
C GLN A 162 13.91 -2.90 4.05
N VAL A 163 14.01 -2.53 5.34
CA VAL A 163 15.14 -1.73 5.85
C VAL A 163 16.45 -2.49 5.69
N ALA A 164 16.50 -3.79 6.01
CA ALA A 164 17.68 -4.61 5.87
C ALA A 164 18.20 -4.70 4.43
N ARG A 165 17.28 -4.68 3.45
CA ARG A 165 17.58 -4.72 2.02
C ARG A 165 17.87 -3.34 1.39
N ALA A 166 17.72 -2.25 2.15
CA ALA A 166 18.01 -0.92 1.66
C ALA A 166 19.49 -0.75 1.30
N PRO A 167 19.84 0.00 0.23
CA PRO A 167 21.21 0.40 -0.05
C PRO A 167 21.88 1.05 1.16
N ALA A 168 23.20 0.88 1.32
CA ALA A 168 23.92 1.36 2.51
C ALA A 168 23.75 2.87 2.74
N ALA A 169 23.83 3.67 1.67
CA ALA A 169 23.63 5.13 1.74
C ALA A 169 22.24 5.51 2.25
N LEU A 170 21.19 4.86 1.74
CA LEU A 170 19.82 5.08 2.21
C LEU A 170 19.64 4.59 3.65
N ARG A 171 20.16 3.40 3.98
CA ARG A 171 20.01 2.78 5.29
C ARG A 171 20.54 3.66 6.43
N ALA A 172 21.60 4.43 6.19
CA ALA A 172 22.14 5.38 7.16
C ALA A 172 21.15 6.50 7.53
N GLN A 173 20.15 6.73 6.69
CA GLN A 173 19.11 7.75 6.86
C GLN A 173 17.76 7.16 7.28
N VAL A 174 17.63 5.82 7.40
CA VAL A 174 16.42 5.15 7.86
C VAL A 174 16.40 5.10 9.39
N LEU A 175 15.32 5.58 9.98
CA LEU A 175 15.14 5.64 11.45
C LEU A 175 14.51 4.36 12.03
N GLY A 176 14.07 3.44 11.18
CA GLY A 176 13.46 2.18 11.55
C GLY A 176 12.27 1.83 10.68
N ALA A 177 11.52 0.81 11.06
CA ALA A 177 10.31 0.40 10.38
C ALA A 177 9.05 0.77 11.17
N VAL A 178 7.99 1.09 10.43
CA VAL A 178 6.62 1.26 10.95
C VAL A 178 5.70 0.31 10.20
N PRO A 179 5.31 -0.80 10.82
CA PRO A 179 4.37 -1.74 10.21
C PRO A 179 3.07 -1.05 9.83
N LEU A 180 2.58 -1.33 8.61
CA LEU A 180 1.37 -0.73 8.09
C LEU A 180 0.15 -1.37 8.76
N ALA A 181 -0.58 -0.58 9.52
CA ALA A 181 -1.84 -1.00 10.10
C ALA A 181 -2.99 -0.83 9.10
N VAL A 182 -3.93 -1.74 9.18
CA VAL A 182 -5.19 -1.67 8.45
C VAL A 182 -6.35 -1.74 9.43
N PRO A 183 -7.45 -1.02 9.20
CA PRO A 183 -8.62 -1.13 10.07
C PRO A 183 -9.18 -2.56 10.03
N VAL A 184 -9.34 -3.17 11.20
CA VAL A 184 -10.10 -4.39 11.34
C VAL A 184 -11.45 -4.02 11.95
N PRO A 185 -12.59 -4.36 11.33
CA PRO A 185 -13.90 -4.05 11.90
C PRO A 185 -14.05 -4.67 13.29
N VAL A 186 -14.54 -3.88 14.25
CA VAL A 186 -14.83 -4.35 15.61
C VAL A 186 -16.31 -4.04 15.92
N PRO A 187 -17.10 -5.04 16.32
CA PRO A 187 -16.82 -6.47 16.28
C PRO A 187 -16.74 -6.98 14.84
N PRO A 188 -16.05 -8.11 14.59
CA PRO A 188 -16.12 -8.76 13.29
C PRO A 188 -17.58 -9.04 13.00
N GLN A 189 -18.09 -8.49 11.89
CA GLN A 189 -19.49 -8.71 11.51
C GLN A 189 -19.68 -10.22 11.31
N PRO A 190 -20.69 -10.86 11.93
CA PRO A 190 -20.97 -12.26 11.64
C PRO A 190 -21.36 -12.34 10.17
N VAL A 191 -20.46 -12.83 9.33
CA VAL A 191 -20.80 -13.17 7.97
C VAL A 191 -21.42 -14.55 8.01
N THR A 192 -22.68 -14.62 7.66
CA THR A 192 -23.30 -15.89 7.26
C THR A 192 -22.58 -16.30 5.98
N LEU A 193 -21.57 -17.17 6.13
CA LEU A 193 -20.96 -17.81 4.96
C LEU A 193 -22.09 -18.41 4.14
N PRO A 194 -22.07 -18.25 2.80
CA PRO A 194 -23.00 -19.01 1.98
C PRO A 194 -22.79 -20.47 2.34
N THR A 195 -23.77 -21.09 2.98
CA THR A 195 -23.83 -22.51 3.29
C THR A 195 -24.11 -23.27 1.99
N GLY A 196 -23.17 -23.18 1.05
CA GLY A 196 -23.08 -24.03 -0.13
C GLY A 196 -22.02 -25.07 0.14
N GLN A 197 -22.24 -26.27 -0.29
CA GLN A 197 -21.56 -27.53 -0.08
C GLN A 197 -20.03 -27.56 -0.16
N ASP A 198 -19.31 -26.42 -0.28
CA ASP A 198 -17.87 -26.34 -0.46
C ASP A 198 -17.27 -25.30 0.46
N GLY A 199 -16.41 -25.77 1.35
CA GLY A 199 -15.77 -25.05 2.46
C GLY A 199 -14.97 -23.77 2.15
N GLY A 200 -15.56 -22.77 1.50
CA GLY A 200 -14.95 -21.50 1.20
C GLY A 200 -14.09 -21.48 -0.09
N TYR A 201 -13.32 -20.43 -0.29
CA TYR A 201 -12.43 -20.26 -1.46
C TYR A 201 -11.07 -19.74 -1.00
N ALA A 202 -10.05 -19.92 -1.84
CA ALA A 202 -8.80 -19.21 -1.73
C ALA A 202 -8.99 -17.78 -2.31
N LEU A 203 -8.41 -16.79 -1.65
CA LEU A 203 -8.48 -15.39 -2.07
C LEU A 203 -7.09 -14.87 -2.40
N VAL A 204 -6.92 -14.20 -3.54
CA VAL A 204 -5.81 -13.28 -3.77
C VAL A 204 -6.36 -11.86 -3.74
N LEU A 205 -5.91 -11.05 -2.78
CA LEU A 205 -6.32 -9.66 -2.61
C LEU A 205 -5.15 -8.72 -2.93
N ALA A 206 -4.97 -8.41 -4.19
CA ALA A 206 -3.88 -7.58 -4.68
C ALA A 206 -4.15 -7.11 -6.11
N ARG A 207 -3.51 -6.00 -6.55
CA ARG A 207 -3.45 -5.63 -7.97
C ARG A 207 -2.99 -6.84 -8.79
N ILE A 208 -3.58 -7.02 -9.95
CA ILE A 208 -3.16 -8.08 -10.89
C ILE A 208 -1.85 -7.64 -11.54
N THR A 209 -0.76 -8.19 -11.06
CA THR A 209 0.60 -7.92 -11.55
C THR A 209 1.44 -9.19 -11.48
N ARG A 210 2.45 -9.31 -12.35
CA ARG A 210 3.35 -10.47 -12.37
C ARG A 210 4.02 -10.71 -11.01
N ASP A 211 4.36 -9.65 -10.29
CA ASP A 211 4.99 -9.71 -8.96
C ASP A 211 4.11 -10.40 -7.92
N LYS A 212 2.78 -10.33 -8.07
CA LYS A 212 1.80 -10.89 -7.13
C LYS A 212 1.41 -12.34 -7.44
N GLY A 213 1.73 -12.86 -8.64
CA GLY A 213 1.64 -14.28 -8.98
C GLY A 213 0.23 -14.84 -9.08
N GLN A 214 -0.74 -14.10 -9.61
CA GLN A 214 -2.13 -14.58 -9.75
C GLN A 214 -2.24 -15.81 -10.68
N ASP A 215 -1.39 -15.92 -11.69
CA ASP A 215 -1.27 -17.09 -12.54
C ASP A 215 -0.80 -18.33 -11.76
N VAL A 216 0.17 -18.16 -10.84
CA VAL A 216 0.60 -19.22 -9.91
C VAL A 216 -0.57 -19.62 -9.02
N ALA A 217 -1.26 -18.65 -8.40
CA ALA A 217 -2.43 -18.93 -7.57
C ALA A 217 -3.48 -19.74 -8.31
N ALA A 218 -3.76 -19.39 -9.59
CA ALA A 218 -4.73 -20.10 -10.41
C ALA A 218 -4.31 -21.54 -10.71
N ARG A 219 -3.04 -21.77 -11.08
CA ARG A 219 -2.53 -23.13 -11.30
C ARG A 219 -2.53 -23.99 -10.04
N VAL A 220 -2.08 -23.42 -8.93
CA VAL A 220 -2.06 -24.07 -7.60
C VAL A 220 -3.48 -24.46 -7.17
N CYS A 221 -4.44 -23.55 -7.27
CA CYS A 221 -5.83 -23.84 -6.92
C CYS A 221 -6.48 -24.87 -7.85
N ARG A 222 -6.20 -24.83 -9.14
CA ARG A 222 -6.65 -25.87 -10.08
C ARG A 222 -6.08 -27.23 -9.74
N ALA A 223 -4.79 -27.32 -9.45
CA ALA A 223 -4.13 -28.58 -9.09
C ALA A 223 -4.67 -29.14 -7.74
N ALA A 224 -5.03 -28.27 -6.81
CA ALA A 224 -5.58 -28.65 -5.50
C ALA A 224 -7.12 -28.86 -5.52
N GLY A 225 -7.81 -28.57 -6.63
CA GLY A 225 -9.27 -28.62 -6.70
C GLY A 225 -9.98 -27.54 -5.84
N HIS A 226 -9.30 -26.44 -5.51
CA HIS A 226 -9.83 -25.34 -4.71
C HIS A 226 -10.39 -24.22 -5.58
N ARG A 227 -11.52 -23.64 -5.19
CA ARG A 227 -12.01 -22.41 -5.82
C ARG A 227 -11.09 -21.25 -5.47
N LEU A 228 -10.87 -20.35 -6.44
CA LEU A 228 -10.06 -19.15 -6.30
C LEU A 228 -10.85 -17.90 -6.69
N VAL A 229 -10.79 -16.90 -5.85
CA VAL A 229 -11.24 -15.54 -6.16
C VAL A 229 -10.02 -14.64 -6.26
N LEU A 230 -9.87 -13.99 -7.41
CA LEU A 230 -8.90 -12.93 -7.65
C LEU A 230 -9.61 -11.58 -7.45
N ALA A 231 -9.14 -10.75 -6.53
CA ALA A 231 -9.71 -9.44 -6.21
C ALA A 231 -8.62 -8.37 -6.27
N GLY A 232 -8.79 -7.45 -7.21
CA GLY A 232 -7.88 -6.34 -7.45
C GLY A 232 -7.90 -5.87 -8.89
N PRO A 233 -7.51 -4.61 -9.16
CA PRO A 233 -7.54 -4.01 -10.49
C PRO A 233 -6.48 -4.61 -11.42
N VAL A 234 -6.77 -4.53 -12.71
CA VAL A 234 -5.82 -4.76 -13.81
C VAL A 234 -5.47 -3.41 -14.42
N ALA A 235 -4.20 -3.04 -14.45
CA ALA A 235 -3.77 -1.75 -15.01
C ALA A 235 -4.52 -0.52 -14.44
N GLY A 236 -4.93 -0.60 -13.17
CA GLY A 236 -5.73 0.45 -12.51
C GLY A 236 -7.23 0.44 -12.84
N ILE A 237 -7.71 -0.54 -13.61
CA ILE A 237 -9.12 -0.70 -13.97
C ILE A 237 -9.76 -1.71 -13.01
N ASP A 238 -10.78 -1.25 -12.28
CA ASP A 238 -11.48 -2.05 -11.28
C ASP A 238 -12.60 -2.91 -11.89
N ASP A 239 -13.29 -2.40 -12.91
CA ASP A 239 -14.46 -3.04 -13.50
C ASP A 239 -14.09 -4.04 -14.60
N PRO A 240 -14.50 -5.33 -14.49
CA PRO A 240 -14.23 -6.34 -15.51
C PRO A 240 -14.82 -6.02 -16.89
N ALA A 241 -15.97 -5.39 -16.97
CA ALA A 241 -16.61 -5.05 -18.24
C ALA A 241 -15.86 -3.88 -18.90
N GLU A 242 -15.44 -2.88 -18.13
CA GLU A 242 -14.58 -1.79 -18.62
C GLU A 242 -13.26 -2.33 -19.15
N LEU A 243 -12.58 -3.22 -18.40
CA LEU A 243 -11.34 -3.81 -18.86
C LEU A 243 -11.53 -4.55 -20.18
N ALA A 244 -12.59 -5.35 -20.29
CA ALA A 244 -12.88 -6.10 -21.52
C ALA A 244 -13.13 -5.17 -22.72
N ALA A 245 -13.89 -4.09 -22.53
CA ALA A 245 -14.15 -3.09 -23.55
C ALA A 245 -12.87 -2.37 -24.01
N ARG A 246 -12.01 -1.98 -23.07
CA ARG A 246 -10.75 -1.29 -23.37
C ARG A 246 -9.73 -2.22 -24.04
N LEU A 247 -9.66 -3.48 -23.63
CA LEU A 247 -8.81 -4.48 -24.30
C LEU A 247 -9.33 -4.86 -25.70
N ALA A 248 -10.59 -4.65 -26.01
CA ALA A 248 -11.14 -4.85 -27.35
C ALA A 248 -10.82 -3.70 -28.32
N ASP A 249 -10.44 -2.52 -27.81
CA ASP A 249 -9.99 -1.38 -28.63
C ASP A 249 -8.48 -1.43 -28.86
N PRO A 250 -7.99 -1.70 -30.09
CA PRO A 250 -6.55 -1.73 -30.37
C PRO A 250 -5.85 -0.38 -30.17
N GLY A 251 -6.60 0.74 -30.16
CA GLY A 251 -6.07 2.09 -29.96
C GLY A 251 -5.99 2.50 -28.47
N ASP A 252 -6.57 1.74 -27.55
CA ASP A 252 -6.55 2.07 -26.14
C ASP A 252 -5.15 1.96 -25.53
N PRO A 253 -4.68 2.93 -24.76
CA PRO A 253 -3.38 2.90 -24.08
C PRO A 253 -3.18 1.69 -23.17
N VAL A 254 -4.24 1.05 -22.68
CA VAL A 254 -4.17 -0.16 -21.85
C VAL A 254 -3.45 -1.31 -22.56
N GLN A 255 -3.48 -1.35 -23.91
CA GLN A 255 -2.80 -2.38 -24.71
C GLN A 255 -1.30 -2.47 -24.45
N SER A 256 -0.66 -1.34 -24.15
CA SER A 256 0.77 -1.25 -23.84
C SER A 256 1.10 -1.38 -22.35
N HIS A 257 0.09 -1.47 -21.48
CA HIS A 257 0.32 -1.56 -20.03
C HIS A 257 0.84 -2.97 -19.66
N PRO A 258 1.95 -3.10 -18.92
CA PRO A 258 2.55 -4.40 -18.58
C PRO A 258 1.60 -5.30 -17.77
N ASP A 259 0.80 -4.74 -16.87
CA ASP A 259 -0.17 -5.50 -16.10
C ASP A 259 -1.33 -6.01 -16.95
N ALA A 260 -1.74 -5.26 -17.99
CA ALA A 260 -2.75 -5.69 -18.94
C ALA A 260 -2.22 -6.81 -19.87
N ALA A 261 -0.94 -6.74 -20.26
CA ALA A 261 -0.28 -7.81 -20.99
C ALA A 261 -0.22 -9.09 -20.12
N TYR A 262 0.23 -9.00 -18.88
CA TYR A 262 0.24 -10.11 -17.93
C TYR A 262 -1.15 -10.72 -17.72
N TRP A 263 -2.18 -9.87 -17.54
CA TRP A 263 -3.56 -10.33 -17.46
C TRP A 263 -3.96 -11.14 -18.67
N ARG A 264 -3.82 -10.57 -19.87
CA ARG A 264 -4.26 -11.18 -21.13
C ARG A 264 -3.55 -12.50 -21.43
N GLU A 265 -2.24 -12.55 -21.16
CA GLU A 265 -1.38 -13.66 -21.61
C GLU A 265 -1.29 -14.79 -20.57
N GLU A 266 -1.32 -14.49 -19.29
CA GLU A 266 -1.02 -15.45 -18.24
C GLU A 266 -2.19 -15.71 -17.27
N VAL A 267 -3.02 -14.70 -16.98
CA VAL A 267 -4.09 -14.85 -15.97
C VAL A 267 -5.44 -15.16 -16.60
N ALA A 268 -5.88 -14.36 -17.58
CA ALA A 268 -7.20 -14.50 -18.19
C ALA A 268 -7.48 -15.89 -18.77
N PRO A 269 -6.51 -16.60 -19.42
CA PRO A 269 -6.73 -17.97 -19.87
C PRO A 269 -7.02 -18.98 -18.76
N LEU A 270 -6.69 -18.64 -17.52
CA LEU A 270 -6.94 -19.47 -16.34
C LEU A 270 -8.27 -19.12 -15.63
N VAL A 271 -8.90 -18.01 -15.99
CA VAL A 271 -10.17 -17.56 -15.41
C VAL A 271 -11.33 -18.18 -16.18
N ASP A 272 -12.00 -19.16 -15.58
CA ASP A 272 -13.12 -19.89 -16.19
C ASP A 272 -14.51 -19.48 -15.64
N GLY A 273 -14.54 -18.58 -14.66
CA GLY A 273 -15.76 -18.11 -14.02
C GLY A 273 -16.38 -19.10 -13.02
N ALA A 274 -15.87 -20.31 -12.93
CA ALA A 274 -16.34 -21.37 -12.05
C ALA A 274 -15.34 -21.69 -10.93
N LEU A 275 -14.20 -22.29 -11.31
CA LEU A 275 -13.14 -22.62 -10.35
C LEU A 275 -12.27 -21.39 -10.03
N VAL A 276 -11.94 -20.62 -11.05
CA VAL A 276 -11.16 -19.39 -10.92
C VAL A 276 -11.99 -18.20 -11.40
N ARG A 277 -12.24 -17.25 -10.51
CA ARG A 277 -13.01 -16.04 -10.81
C ARG A 277 -12.18 -14.80 -10.53
N TRP A 278 -12.25 -13.82 -11.40
CA TRP A 278 -11.82 -12.46 -11.13
C TRP A 278 -13.04 -11.57 -10.92
N VAL A 279 -13.03 -10.79 -9.84
CA VAL A 279 -14.15 -9.93 -9.44
C VAL A 279 -13.87 -8.45 -9.61
N GLY A 280 -12.70 -8.10 -10.18
CA GLY A 280 -12.30 -6.71 -10.32
C GLY A 280 -11.66 -6.13 -9.06
N GLY A 281 -11.51 -4.81 -9.03
CA GLY A 281 -11.09 -4.07 -7.85
C GLY A 281 -12.22 -4.00 -6.82
N VAL A 282 -11.88 -4.20 -5.55
CA VAL A 282 -12.85 -4.22 -4.46
C VAL A 282 -12.45 -3.30 -3.31
N GLY A 283 -13.43 -2.69 -2.68
CA GLY A 283 -13.27 -1.84 -1.51
C GLY A 283 -14.40 -1.98 -0.50
N GLY A 284 -14.30 -1.31 0.64
CA GLY A 284 -15.38 -1.21 1.60
C GLY A 284 -16.01 -2.56 1.99
N VAL A 285 -17.35 -2.62 1.93
CA VAL A 285 -18.14 -3.79 2.35
C VAL A 285 -17.86 -5.03 1.49
N GLU A 286 -17.61 -4.85 0.19
CA GLU A 286 -17.33 -5.99 -0.70
C GLU A 286 -15.98 -6.66 -0.39
N LYS A 287 -14.93 -5.86 -0.16
CA LYS A 287 -13.64 -6.37 0.30
C LYS A 287 -13.81 -7.14 1.62
N GLU A 288 -14.58 -6.59 2.55
CA GLU A 288 -14.83 -7.22 3.83
C GLU A 288 -15.53 -8.58 3.67
N ARG A 289 -16.56 -8.66 2.82
CA ARG A 289 -17.26 -9.92 2.51
C ARG A 289 -16.32 -10.96 1.92
N LEU A 290 -15.45 -10.55 1.00
CA LEU A 290 -14.47 -11.46 0.39
C LEU A 290 -13.48 -11.99 1.41
N LEU A 291 -12.94 -11.13 2.28
CA LEU A 291 -12.03 -11.55 3.33
C LEU A 291 -12.68 -12.53 4.31
N GLN A 292 -13.89 -12.21 4.77
CA GLN A 292 -14.59 -13.05 5.74
C GLN A 292 -15.07 -14.38 5.14
N GLY A 293 -15.34 -14.42 3.83
CA GLY A 293 -15.71 -15.65 3.10
C GLY A 293 -14.53 -16.51 2.66
N ALA A 294 -13.32 -16.00 2.77
CA ALA A 294 -12.13 -16.72 2.35
C ALA A 294 -11.75 -17.81 3.37
N ARG A 295 -11.41 -19.00 2.89
CA ARG A 295 -10.81 -20.07 3.68
C ARG A 295 -9.32 -19.83 3.92
N VAL A 296 -8.66 -19.16 2.98
CA VAL A 296 -7.23 -18.88 2.96
C VAL A 296 -6.95 -17.68 2.06
N LEU A 297 -5.99 -16.84 2.44
CA LEU A 297 -5.39 -15.89 1.54
C LEU A 297 -4.16 -16.52 0.88
N LEU A 298 -4.06 -16.45 -0.45
CA LEU A 298 -2.89 -16.84 -1.22
C LEU A 298 -2.04 -15.63 -1.57
N ALA A 299 -0.76 -15.67 -1.22
CA ALA A 299 0.23 -14.65 -1.56
C ALA A 299 1.47 -15.29 -2.24
N PRO A 300 1.32 -15.84 -3.46
CA PRO A 300 2.40 -16.51 -4.18
C PRO A 300 3.31 -15.50 -4.89
N ASN A 301 3.78 -14.52 -4.14
CA ASN A 301 4.56 -13.41 -4.66
C ASN A 301 5.87 -13.88 -5.29
N ARG A 302 6.27 -13.23 -6.40
CA ARG A 302 7.56 -13.42 -7.07
C ARG A 302 8.59 -12.36 -6.70
N TRP A 303 8.21 -11.45 -5.82
CA TRP A 303 9.07 -10.37 -5.36
C TRP A 303 9.07 -10.30 -3.84
N ALA A 304 10.06 -9.57 -3.30
CA ALA A 304 10.15 -9.34 -1.87
C ALA A 304 9.13 -8.26 -1.45
N GLU A 305 7.99 -8.70 -0.97
CA GLU A 305 6.87 -7.85 -0.53
C GLU A 305 7.29 -6.94 0.62
N PRO A 306 7.13 -5.59 0.52
CA PRO A 306 7.56 -4.69 1.58
C PRO A 306 6.68 -4.70 2.82
N GLY A 307 5.35 -4.64 2.67
CA GLY A 307 4.42 -4.40 3.80
C GLY A 307 3.24 -5.35 3.90
N ALA A 308 2.82 -5.98 2.79
CA ALA A 308 1.77 -7.02 2.72
C ALA A 308 0.46 -6.69 3.47
N THR A 309 -0.10 -5.51 3.27
CA THR A 309 -1.34 -5.07 3.96
C THR A 309 -2.50 -6.06 3.82
N GLY A 310 -2.67 -6.68 2.64
CA GLY A 310 -3.69 -7.70 2.42
C GLY A 310 -3.52 -8.94 3.30
N VAL A 311 -2.28 -9.30 3.65
CA VAL A 311 -1.98 -10.39 4.59
C VAL A 311 -2.40 -9.99 6.01
N VAL A 312 -2.07 -8.77 6.44
CA VAL A 312 -2.48 -8.24 7.75
C VAL A 312 -4.00 -8.18 7.85
N GLU A 313 -4.67 -7.75 6.78
CA GLU A 313 -6.14 -7.72 6.68
C GLU A 313 -6.75 -9.13 6.86
N ALA A 314 -6.18 -10.13 6.20
CA ALA A 314 -6.64 -11.52 6.31
C ALA A 314 -6.44 -12.09 7.72
N LEU A 315 -5.22 -11.98 8.26
CA LEU A 315 -4.89 -12.44 9.60
C LEU A 315 -5.79 -11.81 10.67
N GLY A 316 -6.03 -10.50 10.59
CA GLY A 316 -6.92 -9.79 11.52
C GLY A 316 -8.37 -10.28 11.51
N ARG A 317 -8.78 -10.99 10.46
CA ARG A 317 -10.10 -11.64 10.34
C ARG A 317 -10.07 -13.14 10.65
N GLY A 318 -8.91 -13.66 11.03
CA GLY A 318 -8.72 -15.08 11.30
C GLY A 318 -8.60 -15.92 10.04
N VAL A 319 -8.26 -15.30 8.91
CA VAL A 319 -8.01 -16.01 7.65
C VAL A 319 -6.53 -16.35 7.57
N PRO A 320 -6.16 -17.63 7.58
CA PRO A 320 -4.77 -18.07 7.47
C PRO A 320 -4.22 -17.76 6.06
N VAL A 321 -2.89 -17.76 5.96
CA VAL A 321 -2.21 -17.35 4.72
C VAL A 321 -1.34 -18.48 4.19
N VAL A 322 -1.37 -18.71 2.89
CA VAL A 322 -0.38 -19.55 2.17
C VAL A 322 0.43 -18.62 1.28
N ALA A 323 1.74 -18.60 1.44
CA ALA A 323 2.60 -17.63 0.79
C ALA A 323 3.96 -18.19 0.37
N THR A 324 4.62 -17.49 -0.57
CA THR A 324 6.05 -17.66 -0.82
C THR A 324 6.88 -16.96 0.26
N PRO A 325 8.05 -17.51 0.66
CA PRO A 325 8.87 -16.96 1.75
C PRO A 325 9.72 -15.75 1.26
N LEU A 326 9.07 -14.70 0.74
CA LEU A 326 9.72 -13.54 0.16
C LEU A 326 9.33 -12.23 0.86
N GLY A 327 10.31 -11.37 1.05
CA GLY A 327 10.11 -10.05 1.68
C GLY A 327 9.66 -10.17 3.13
N VAL A 328 8.64 -9.40 3.50
CA VAL A 328 8.08 -9.36 4.86
C VAL A 328 7.33 -10.64 5.25
N LEU A 329 6.93 -11.49 4.28
CA LEU A 329 6.04 -12.63 4.53
C LEU A 329 6.59 -13.62 5.57
N PRO A 330 7.89 -13.99 5.59
CA PRO A 330 8.43 -14.87 6.63
C PRO A 330 8.42 -14.28 8.05
N SER A 331 8.42 -12.94 8.17
CA SER A 331 8.35 -12.29 9.48
C SER A 331 6.91 -12.02 9.94
N LEU A 332 5.95 -11.94 9.00
CA LEU A 332 4.53 -11.80 9.28
C LEU A 332 3.87 -13.12 9.67
N LEU A 333 4.34 -14.21 9.10
CA LEU A 333 3.72 -15.53 9.25
C LEU A 333 4.56 -16.41 10.17
N THR A 334 3.92 -16.98 11.19
CA THR A 334 4.48 -18.12 11.93
C THR A 334 4.08 -19.38 11.18
N ASP A 335 5.07 -20.02 10.49
CA ASP A 335 4.82 -21.21 9.67
C ASP A 335 4.21 -22.34 10.49
N GLY A 336 3.14 -22.95 9.98
CA GLY A 336 2.37 -23.98 10.67
C GLY A 336 1.40 -23.46 11.76
N VAL A 337 1.36 -22.15 12.03
CA VAL A 337 0.49 -21.54 13.05
C VAL A 337 -0.48 -20.52 12.43
N THR A 338 0.03 -19.45 11.82
CA THR A 338 -0.79 -18.41 11.21
C THR A 338 -0.82 -18.49 9.70
N GLY A 339 0.05 -19.30 9.12
CA GLY A 339 0.15 -19.53 7.69
C GLY A 339 1.07 -20.69 7.37
N LEU A 340 1.25 -20.94 6.08
CA LEU A 340 2.15 -21.94 5.54
C LEU A 340 3.01 -21.30 4.46
N LEU A 341 4.32 -21.51 4.54
CA LEU A 341 5.29 -20.97 3.60
C LEU A 341 5.78 -22.06 2.66
N ALA A 342 5.78 -21.79 1.36
CA ALA A 342 6.27 -22.72 0.36
C ALA A 342 6.98 -21.98 -0.79
N ALA A 343 8.11 -22.49 -1.25
CA ALA A 343 8.97 -21.83 -2.23
C ALA A 343 8.54 -22.08 -3.69
N ASP A 344 7.71 -23.10 -3.94
CA ASP A 344 7.28 -23.50 -5.27
C ASP A 344 5.80 -23.90 -5.35
N GLU A 345 5.30 -24.13 -6.55
CA GLU A 345 3.89 -24.45 -6.78
C GLU A 345 3.49 -25.79 -6.11
N ALA A 346 4.36 -26.81 -6.11
CA ALA A 346 4.06 -28.08 -5.50
C ALA A 346 3.91 -27.95 -3.97
N GLY A 347 4.78 -27.18 -3.35
CA GLY A 347 4.70 -26.84 -1.94
C GLY A 347 3.45 -26.03 -1.58
N LEU A 348 3.06 -25.05 -2.44
CA LEU A 348 1.82 -24.29 -2.27
C LEU A 348 0.57 -25.17 -2.37
N VAL A 349 0.55 -26.17 -3.28
CA VAL A 349 -0.53 -27.15 -3.38
C VAL A 349 -0.61 -27.99 -2.08
N ALA A 350 0.53 -28.48 -1.60
CA ALA A 350 0.59 -29.25 -0.35
C ALA A 350 0.17 -28.41 0.86
N ALA A 351 0.53 -27.12 0.88
CA ALA A 351 0.13 -26.19 1.91
C ALA A 351 -1.40 -25.95 1.93
N LEU A 352 -2.04 -25.80 0.77
CA LEU A 352 -3.50 -25.65 0.70
C LEU A 352 -4.24 -26.83 1.33
N ALA A 353 -3.77 -28.05 1.18
CA ALA A 353 -4.37 -29.23 1.81
C ALA A 353 -4.32 -29.20 3.35
N ARG A 354 -3.41 -28.42 3.93
CA ARG A 354 -3.17 -28.35 5.39
C ARG A 354 -3.83 -27.11 6.05
N VAL A 355 -4.36 -26.17 5.30
CA VAL A 355 -4.93 -24.90 5.80
C VAL A 355 -5.97 -25.12 6.90
N GLY A 356 -6.79 -26.19 6.81
CA GLY A 356 -7.78 -26.52 7.84
C GLY A 356 -7.21 -26.92 9.21
N GLN A 357 -5.89 -27.05 9.34
CA GLN A 357 -5.21 -27.33 10.61
C GLN A 357 -4.79 -26.07 11.36
N LEU A 358 -4.87 -24.89 10.70
CA LEU A 358 -4.47 -23.61 11.27
C LEU A 358 -5.59 -23.01 12.12
N ASP A 359 -5.21 -22.33 13.20
CA ASP A 359 -6.15 -21.73 14.14
C ASP A 359 -6.46 -20.26 13.74
N PRO A 360 -7.72 -19.93 13.44
CA PRO A 360 -8.14 -18.56 13.18
C PRO A 360 -7.89 -17.58 14.33
N ASP A 361 -7.93 -18.04 15.58
CA ASP A 361 -7.65 -17.19 16.74
C ASP A 361 -6.17 -16.84 16.84
N ALA A 362 -5.29 -17.80 16.55
CA ALA A 362 -3.86 -17.52 16.42
C ALA A 362 -3.56 -16.51 15.31
N CYS A 363 -4.27 -16.60 14.17
CA CYS A 363 -4.15 -15.61 13.11
C CYS A 363 -4.52 -14.19 13.60
N ARG A 364 -5.66 -14.05 14.28
CA ARG A 364 -6.08 -12.75 14.85
C ARG A 364 -5.09 -12.22 15.89
N ALA A 365 -4.63 -13.08 16.76
CA ALA A 365 -3.68 -12.72 17.81
C ALA A 365 -2.33 -12.22 17.26
N SER A 366 -1.86 -12.78 16.13
CA SER A 366 -0.56 -12.43 15.53
C SER A 366 -0.46 -10.98 15.05
N VAL A 367 -1.59 -10.34 14.78
CA VAL A 367 -1.65 -8.94 14.29
C VAL A 367 -2.43 -8.01 15.25
N ALA A 368 -2.68 -8.45 16.48
CA ALA A 368 -3.45 -7.68 17.46
C ALA A 368 -2.82 -6.31 17.77
N ASP A 369 -1.51 -6.21 17.72
CA ASP A 369 -0.76 -4.96 17.95
C ASP A 369 -0.60 -4.09 16.69
N TRP A 370 -1.01 -4.60 15.53
CA TRP A 370 -0.92 -3.86 14.24
C TRP A 370 -2.12 -2.93 14.07
N THR A 371 -2.34 -2.09 15.07
CA THR A 371 -3.48 -1.19 15.10
C THR A 371 -3.14 0.19 14.51
N PRO A 372 -4.12 0.90 13.95
CA PRO A 372 -3.94 2.29 13.52
C PRO A 372 -3.35 3.19 14.62
N ALA A 373 -3.78 3.01 15.85
CA ALA A 373 -3.27 3.76 16.99
C ALA A 373 -1.80 3.45 17.31
N ALA A 374 -1.36 2.19 17.19
CA ALA A 374 0.04 1.81 17.38
C ALA A 374 0.92 2.39 16.26
N MET A 375 0.48 2.31 15.01
CA MET A 375 1.15 2.92 13.86
C MET A 375 1.33 4.43 14.06
N ALA A 376 0.27 5.14 14.46
CA ALA A 376 0.33 6.58 14.68
C ALA A 376 1.29 6.96 15.83
N ARG A 377 1.28 6.23 16.95
CA ARG A 377 2.24 6.45 18.05
C ARG A 377 3.67 6.29 17.57
N ARG A 378 3.96 5.26 16.79
CA ARG A 378 5.30 5.03 16.25
C ARG A 378 5.74 6.16 15.32
N TYR A 379 4.86 6.67 14.46
CA TYR A 379 5.18 7.84 13.62
C TYR A 379 5.42 9.10 14.45
N VAL A 380 4.66 9.35 15.53
CA VAL A 380 4.91 10.50 16.41
C VAL A 380 6.27 10.41 17.10
N GLU A 381 6.73 9.22 17.48
CA GLU A 381 8.09 9.01 18.00
C GLU A 381 9.13 9.36 16.93
N LEU A 382 8.97 8.88 15.70
CA LEU A 382 9.87 9.20 14.60
C LEU A 382 9.87 10.68 14.24
N TYR A 383 8.73 11.38 14.29
CA TYR A 383 8.69 12.83 14.07
C TYR A 383 9.55 13.58 15.09
N ARG A 384 9.47 13.20 16.36
CA ARG A 384 10.31 13.82 17.41
C ARG A 384 11.80 13.54 17.18
N GLU A 385 12.13 12.33 16.74
CA GLU A 385 13.50 11.96 16.42
C GLU A 385 14.04 12.77 15.22
N VAL A 386 13.24 12.91 14.15
CA VAL A 386 13.59 13.72 12.98
C VAL A 386 13.86 15.16 13.37
N LEU A 387 12.97 15.76 14.17
CA LEU A 387 13.12 17.14 14.65
C LEU A 387 14.39 17.31 15.50
N ALA A 388 14.69 16.36 16.39
CA ALA A 388 15.88 16.39 17.21
C ALA A 388 17.16 16.30 16.39
N ARG A 389 17.21 15.39 15.41
CA ARG A 389 18.37 15.21 14.52
C ARG A 389 18.58 16.43 13.62
N ALA A 390 17.50 16.96 13.03
CA ALA A 390 17.59 18.15 12.16
C ALA A 390 17.97 19.45 12.90
N ALA A 391 17.81 19.51 14.23
CA ALA A 391 18.25 20.64 15.03
C ALA A 391 19.75 20.59 15.38
N THR A 392 20.40 19.45 15.22
CA THR A 392 21.84 19.24 15.58
C THR A 392 22.75 19.17 14.35
N GLY A 393 22.21 19.05 13.14
CA GLY A 393 22.94 19.06 11.86
C GLY A 393 22.78 20.39 11.16
#